data_3374d67138594c06f1d1a7f21b3ff253
#
_entry.id   3374d67138594c06f1d1a7f21b3ff253
#
_cell.length_a   1.000
_cell.length_b   1.000
_cell.length_c   1.000
_cell.angle_alpha   90.00
_cell.angle_beta   90.00
_cell.angle_gamma   90.00
#
_symmetry.space_group_name_H-M   'P 1'
#
loop_
_entity.id
_entity.type
_entity.pdbx_description
1 polymer ?
#
loop_
_entity_poly.entity_id
_entity_poly.type
_entity_poly.pdbx_seq_one_letter_code
_entity_poly.pdbx_strand_id
1 'polypeptide(L)'
;MTKTTVDKVWETVQIARNTKRPTAQTLISRLFTEFVELHGDRLYGDDASFIGGIGLLGDVPTTVIGQEKGITTNEKIKRNFGMGHPEGYHKALRLMKQAEKFHRPILFIIDTPGAYPGVGAEERGQAAAIALNLAEMIALKTPMISVVLGEGGSGGALGIGVSDEVWMFENATYSILSPEGFASILYKDASLARQAAADMKLTAADLHA
;
A
#
# COMPACT_ATOMS: atom_id res chain seq x y z
N MET A 1 -32.31 -13.12 6.32
CA MET A 1 -31.38 -14.17 5.86
C MET A 1 -29.99 -13.83 6.37
N THR A 2 -29.34 -14.74 7.08
CA THR A 2 -27.95 -14.56 7.55
C THR A 2 -27.00 -14.62 6.37
N LYS A 3 -26.13 -13.59 6.20
CA LYS A 3 -25.11 -13.58 5.15
C LYS A 3 -24.18 -14.78 5.31
N THR A 4 -23.84 -15.45 4.22
CA THR A 4 -22.84 -16.53 4.22
C THR A 4 -21.44 -15.94 4.49
N THR A 5 -20.47 -16.77 4.86
CA THR A 5 -19.06 -16.35 5.01
C THR A 5 -18.53 -15.73 3.71
N VAL A 6 -18.84 -16.33 2.57
CA VAL A 6 -18.46 -15.82 1.24
C VAL A 6 -19.01 -14.41 0.99
N ASP A 7 -20.27 -14.16 1.39
CA ASP A 7 -20.87 -12.83 1.23
C ASP A 7 -20.20 -11.76 2.09
N LYS A 8 -19.83 -12.10 3.31
CA LYS A 8 -19.13 -11.17 4.24
C LYS A 8 -17.76 -10.81 3.74
N VAL A 9 -16.98 -11.79 3.30
CA VAL A 9 -15.63 -11.56 2.76
C VAL A 9 -15.70 -10.70 1.49
N TRP A 10 -16.66 -11.00 0.60
CA TRP A 10 -16.85 -10.20 -0.60
C TRP A 10 -17.27 -8.75 -0.31
N GLU A 11 -18.10 -8.54 0.70
CA GLU A 11 -18.45 -7.20 1.18
C GLU A 11 -17.21 -6.44 1.66
N THR A 12 -16.32 -7.09 2.41
CA THR A 12 -15.03 -6.51 2.83
C THR A 12 -14.20 -6.07 1.61
N VAL A 13 -14.08 -6.92 0.57
CA VAL A 13 -13.39 -6.56 -0.67
C VAL A 13 -14.01 -5.32 -1.32
N GLN A 14 -15.33 -5.25 -1.37
CA GLN A 14 -16.03 -4.09 -1.95
C GLN A 14 -15.84 -2.82 -1.12
N ILE A 15 -15.83 -2.92 0.20
CA ILE A 15 -15.56 -1.79 1.10
C ILE A 15 -14.11 -1.32 0.94
N ALA A 16 -13.13 -2.22 0.88
CA ALA A 16 -11.73 -1.88 0.64
C ALA A 16 -11.53 -1.09 -0.67
N ARG A 17 -12.35 -1.35 -1.68
CA ARG A 17 -12.34 -0.69 -3.00
C ARG A 17 -13.23 0.54 -3.09
N ASN A 18 -13.99 0.85 -2.04
CA ASN A 18 -14.98 1.94 -2.08
C ASN A 18 -14.28 3.30 -2.22
N THR A 19 -14.70 4.07 -3.22
CA THR A 19 -14.10 5.38 -3.54
C THR A 19 -14.42 6.48 -2.52
N LYS A 20 -15.37 6.26 -1.63
CA LYS A 20 -15.72 7.20 -0.53
C LYS A 20 -14.90 6.96 0.74
N ARG A 21 -14.08 5.95 0.75
CA ARG A 21 -13.20 5.62 1.86
C ARG A 21 -12.07 6.67 2.00
N PRO A 22 -11.57 6.92 3.23
CA PRO A 22 -10.38 7.76 3.39
C PRO A 22 -9.20 7.22 2.57
N THR A 23 -8.40 8.13 2.01
CA THR A 23 -7.15 7.82 1.31
C THR A 23 -5.95 8.06 2.22
N ALA A 24 -4.74 7.69 1.78
CA ALA A 24 -3.52 7.96 2.51
C ALA A 24 -3.35 9.46 2.79
N GLN A 25 -3.60 10.31 1.81
CA GLN A 25 -3.58 11.77 1.96
C GLN A 25 -4.56 12.27 3.03
N THR A 26 -5.78 11.71 3.03
CA THR A 26 -6.79 12.04 4.06
C THR A 26 -6.31 11.64 5.46
N LEU A 27 -5.68 10.48 5.59
CA LEU A 27 -5.17 10.01 6.87
C LEU A 27 -3.99 10.86 7.34
N ILE A 28 -3.05 11.15 6.45
CA ILE A 28 -1.90 12.03 6.74
C ILE A 28 -2.38 13.40 7.23
N SER A 29 -3.32 14.04 6.52
CA SER A 29 -3.82 15.37 6.88
C SER A 29 -4.54 15.44 8.22
N ARG A 30 -5.01 14.31 8.75
CA ARG A 30 -5.70 14.22 10.05
C ARG A 30 -4.77 13.84 11.20
N LEU A 31 -3.75 13.05 10.91
CA LEU A 31 -2.82 12.52 11.93
C LEU A 31 -1.61 13.41 12.15
N PHE A 32 -1.18 14.12 11.10
CA PHE A 32 0.07 14.89 11.14
C PHE A 32 -0.21 16.39 11.11
N THR A 33 0.54 17.10 11.93
CA THR A 33 0.71 18.54 11.83
C THR A 33 2.05 18.86 11.17
N GLU A 34 2.20 20.08 10.62
CA GLU A 34 3.46 20.55 9.99
C GLU A 34 4.02 19.59 8.93
N PHE A 35 3.14 18.90 8.19
CA PHE A 35 3.56 17.94 7.18
C PHE A 35 4.23 18.63 5.99
N VAL A 36 5.47 18.22 5.71
CA VAL A 36 6.26 18.65 4.54
C VAL A 36 6.44 17.46 3.60
N GLU A 37 5.80 17.51 2.44
CA GLU A 37 5.94 16.49 1.42
C GLU A 37 7.31 16.59 0.72
N LEU A 38 7.94 15.44 0.49
CA LEU A 38 9.24 15.32 -0.18
C LEU A 38 9.09 14.53 -1.48
N HIS A 39 9.57 15.10 -2.58
CA HIS A 39 9.37 14.58 -3.93
C HIS A 39 10.64 13.98 -4.52
N GLY A 40 10.44 13.10 -5.51
CA GLY A 40 11.46 12.54 -6.38
C GLY A 40 12.32 11.44 -5.76
N ASP A 41 12.75 10.53 -6.61
CA ASP A 41 13.55 9.35 -6.24
C ASP A 41 15.07 9.60 -6.27
N ARG A 42 15.53 10.70 -6.86
CA ARG A 42 16.94 11.06 -7.13
C ARG A 42 17.61 10.19 -8.19
N LEU A 43 16.83 9.43 -8.97
CA LEU A 43 17.33 8.58 -10.07
C LEU A 43 16.68 8.93 -11.40
N TYR A 44 15.34 8.85 -11.48
CA TYR A 44 14.59 9.03 -12.71
C TYR A 44 13.52 10.13 -12.61
N GLY A 45 12.72 10.13 -11.55
CA GLY A 45 11.61 11.07 -11.45
C GLY A 45 10.88 11.06 -10.10
N ASP A 46 9.65 11.54 -10.15
CA ASP A 46 8.72 11.43 -9.02
C ASP A 46 7.53 10.54 -9.39
N ASP A 47 6.98 9.85 -8.41
CA ASP A 47 5.77 9.07 -8.56
C ASP A 47 4.65 9.65 -7.71
N ALA A 48 3.59 10.10 -8.37
CA ALA A 48 2.43 10.70 -7.72
C ALA A 48 1.58 9.69 -6.96
N SER A 49 1.74 8.37 -7.19
CA SER A 49 1.08 7.32 -6.42
C SER A 49 1.66 7.12 -5.03
N PHE A 50 2.84 7.70 -4.76
CA PHE A 50 3.45 7.73 -3.43
C PHE A 50 3.46 9.14 -2.87
N ILE A 51 2.86 9.32 -1.69
CA ILE A 51 3.03 10.50 -0.84
C ILE A 51 4.06 10.15 0.22
N GLY A 52 5.06 10.99 0.40
CA GLY A 52 6.04 10.76 1.44
C GLY A 52 6.62 12.07 1.96
N GLY A 53 6.87 12.13 3.25
CA GLY A 53 7.37 13.34 3.88
C GLY A 53 7.62 13.20 5.37
N ILE A 54 7.76 14.34 6.01
CA ILE A 54 8.02 14.46 7.46
C ILE A 54 6.93 15.34 8.04
N GLY A 55 6.40 14.93 9.19
CA GLY A 55 5.44 15.72 9.95
C GLY A 55 5.50 15.36 11.43
N LEU A 56 4.70 16.03 12.23
CA LEU A 56 4.56 15.72 13.65
C LEU A 56 3.35 14.80 13.85
N LEU A 57 3.58 13.63 14.40
CA LEU A 57 2.54 12.73 14.91
C LEU A 57 2.43 12.98 16.43
N GLY A 58 1.45 13.79 16.86
CA GLY A 58 1.52 14.42 18.14
C GLY A 58 2.75 15.34 18.19
N ASP A 59 3.65 15.10 19.14
CA ASP A 59 4.91 15.87 19.27
C ASP A 59 6.12 15.11 18.71
N VAL A 60 5.93 13.98 18.06
CA VAL A 60 7.02 13.13 17.55
C VAL A 60 7.28 13.40 16.07
N PRO A 61 8.47 13.90 15.68
CA PRO A 61 8.86 14.02 14.30
C PRO A 61 8.90 12.63 13.65
N THR A 62 8.01 12.39 12.68
CA THR A 62 7.79 11.07 12.07
C THR A 62 7.90 11.19 10.56
N THR A 63 8.52 10.20 9.93
CA THR A 63 8.47 10.04 8.49
C THR A 63 7.22 9.23 8.12
N VAL A 64 6.41 9.74 7.19
CA VAL A 64 5.25 9.01 6.67
C VAL A 64 5.41 8.76 5.18
N ILE A 65 5.06 7.55 4.76
CA ILE A 65 5.12 7.10 3.36
C ILE A 65 3.81 6.38 3.06
N GLY A 66 3.04 6.86 2.10
CA GLY A 66 1.73 6.30 1.78
C GLY A 66 1.52 6.07 0.29
N GLN A 67 0.81 5.02 -0.04
CA GLN A 67 0.27 4.80 -1.38
C GLN A 67 -1.07 5.52 -1.50
N GLU A 68 -1.20 6.36 -2.52
CA GLU A 68 -2.33 7.26 -2.70
C GLU A 68 -3.06 6.94 -4.01
N LYS A 69 -4.34 6.59 -3.89
CA LYS A 69 -5.21 6.30 -5.04
C LYS A 69 -5.84 7.54 -5.68
N GLY A 70 -5.96 8.62 -4.93
CA GLY A 70 -6.73 9.80 -5.31
C GLY A 70 -8.25 9.63 -5.09
N ILE A 71 -8.94 10.75 -5.00
CA ILE A 71 -10.39 10.82 -4.72
C ILE A 71 -11.17 10.96 -6.03
N THR A 72 -10.84 11.97 -6.83
CA THR A 72 -11.48 12.24 -8.12
C THR A 72 -10.92 11.33 -9.22
N THR A 73 -11.66 11.19 -10.31
CA THR A 73 -11.22 10.41 -11.49
C THR A 73 -9.88 10.91 -12.03
N ASN A 74 -9.70 12.22 -12.14
CA ASN A 74 -8.46 12.82 -12.62
C ASN A 74 -7.28 12.55 -11.69
N GLU A 75 -7.50 12.64 -10.37
CA GLU A 75 -6.48 12.29 -9.38
C GLU A 75 -6.10 10.81 -9.45
N LYS A 76 -7.08 9.92 -9.59
CA LYS A 76 -6.83 8.48 -9.73
C LYS A 76 -5.98 8.17 -10.96
N ILE A 77 -6.28 8.79 -12.10
CA ILE A 77 -5.47 8.63 -13.32
C ILE A 77 -4.05 9.16 -13.07
N LYS A 78 -3.91 10.36 -12.51
CA LYS A 78 -2.59 10.96 -12.20
C LYS A 78 -1.77 10.10 -11.22
N ARG A 79 -2.43 9.40 -10.30
CA ARG A 79 -1.81 8.58 -9.27
C ARG A 79 -1.80 7.08 -9.63
N ASN A 80 -2.04 6.73 -10.89
CA ASN A 80 -2.08 5.35 -11.39
C ASN A 80 -2.92 4.42 -10.50
N PHE A 81 -4.03 4.93 -9.93
CA PHE A 81 -4.90 4.19 -9.01
C PHE A 81 -4.17 3.61 -7.78
N GLY A 82 -3.09 4.26 -7.33
CA GLY A 82 -2.25 3.80 -6.25
C GLY A 82 -1.21 2.74 -6.65
N MET A 83 -1.09 2.45 -7.95
CA MET A 83 -0.09 1.52 -8.46
C MET A 83 1.25 2.24 -8.67
N GLY A 84 2.22 1.92 -7.83
CA GLY A 84 3.53 2.55 -7.86
C GLY A 84 4.42 2.08 -9.00
N HIS A 85 5.13 3.03 -9.61
CA HIS A 85 6.27 2.78 -10.50
C HIS A 85 7.56 2.58 -9.67
N PRO A 86 8.68 2.15 -10.28
CA PRO A 86 9.96 2.02 -9.58
C PRO A 86 10.36 3.29 -8.81
N GLU A 87 10.06 4.46 -9.36
CA GLU A 87 10.34 5.77 -8.77
C GLU A 87 9.67 5.96 -7.41
N GLY A 88 8.46 5.41 -7.23
CA GLY A 88 7.75 5.43 -5.95
C GLY A 88 8.47 4.62 -4.88
N TYR A 89 8.92 3.42 -5.22
CA TYR A 89 9.68 2.55 -4.31
C TYR A 89 11.06 3.12 -3.99
N HIS A 90 11.77 3.68 -4.97
CA HIS A 90 13.04 4.37 -4.75
C HIS A 90 12.87 5.62 -3.85
N LYS A 91 11.80 6.40 -4.07
CA LYS A 91 11.46 7.53 -3.19
C LYS A 91 11.21 7.04 -1.77
N ALA A 92 10.44 5.97 -1.60
CA ALA A 92 10.19 5.37 -0.30
C ALA A 92 11.51 4.96 0.38
N LEU A 93 12.39 4.25 -0.32
CA LEU A 93 13.68 3.84 0.24
C LEU A 93 14.54 5.03 0.66
N ARG A 94 14.58 6.08 -0.17
CA ARG A 94 15.32 7.31 0.17
C ARG A 94 14.80 7.94 1.46
N LEU A 95 13.48 7.97 1.66
CA LEU A 95 12.86 8.51 2.87
C LEU A 95 13.11 7.62 4.08
N MET A 96 13.08 6.29 3.92
CA MET A 96 13.43 5.33 4.97
C MET A 96 14.88 5.53 5.46
N LYS A 97 15.84 5.61 4.53
CA LYS A 97 17.25 5.88 4.87
C LYS A 97 17.45 7.23 5.58
N GLN A 98 16.69 8.24 5.17
CA GLN A 98 16.70 9.54 5.83
C GLN A 98 16.08 9.44 7.23
N ALA A 99 14.99 8.69 7.41
CA ALA A 99 14.36 8.48 8.70
C ALA A 99 15.32 7.81 9.68
N GLU A 100 15.99 6.74 9.28
CA GLU A 100 17.01 6.06 10.07
C GLU A 100 18.15 7.00 10.47
N LYS A 101 18.70 7.74 9.50
CA LYS A 101 19.79 8.70 9.76
C LYS A 101 19.46 9.74 10.84
N PHE A 102 18.21 10.17 10.90
CA PHE A 102 17.74 11.20 11.83
C PHE A 102 16.91 10.62 12.99
N HIS A 103 16.91 9.30 13.17
CA HIS A 103 16.24 8.59 14.27
C HIS A 103 14.73 8.90 14.35
N ARG A 104 14.06 9.05 13.19
CA ARG A 104 12.61 9.24 13.13
C ARG A 104 11.91 7.88 12.93
N PRO A 105 10.84 7.58 13.67
CA PRO A 105 9.98 6.46 13.35
C PRO A 105 9.34 6.64 11.98
N ILE A 106 8.92 5.52 11.38
CA ILE A 106 8.30 5.51 10.06
C ILE A 106 6.89 4.94 10.16
N LEU A 107 5.92 5.65 9.60
CA LEU A 107 4.57 5.16 9.38
C LEU A 107 4.37 4.91 7.89
N PHE A 108 4.08 3.65 7.53
CA PHE A 108 3.65 3.31 6.18
C PHE A 108 2.13 3.20 6.09
N ILE A 109 1.54 3.71 5.01
CA ILE A 109 0.11 3.61 4.71
C ILE A 109 -0.02 2.89 3.38
N ILE A 110 -0.53 1.66 3.43
CA ILE A 110 -0.66 0.77 2.27
C ILE A 110 -2.08 0.86 1.73
N ASP A 111 -2.20 1.27 0.47
CA ASP A 111 -3.46 1.27 -0.27
C ASP A 111 -3.22 1.18 -1.77
N THR A 112 -2.97 -0.02 -2.25
CA THR A 112 -2.68 -0.31 -3.65
C THR A 112 -3.28 -1.64 -4.09
N PRO A 113 -3.79 -1.76 -5.33
CA PRO A 113 -4.13 -3.05 -5.92
C PRO A 113 -2.89 -3.86 -6.35
N GLY A 114 -1.71 -3.23 -6.41
CA GLY A 114 -0.44 -3.82 -6.82
C GLY A 114 0.54 -2.79 -7.35
N ALA A 115 1.72 -3.22 -7.74
CA ALA A 115 2.68 -2.39 -8.46
C ALA A 115 2.20 -2.12 -9.90
N TYR A 116 2.62 -1.02 -10.51
CA TYR A 116 2.23 -0.68 -11.88
C TYR A 116 2.79 -1.72 -12.88
N PRO A 117 1.93 -2.37 -13.70
CA PRO A 117 2.33 -3.51 -14.53
C PRO A 117 2.78 -3.12 -15.94
N GLY A 118 3.04 -1.84 -16.21
CA GLY A 118 3.38 -1.37 -17.55
C GLY A 118 4.83 -1.65 -17.95
N VAL A 119 5.07 -1.83 -19.26
CA VAL A 119 6.39 -2.10 -19.85
C VAL A 119 7.46 -1.12 -19.37
N GLY A 120 7.14 0.19 -19.35
CA GLY A 120 8.10 1.20 -18.90
C GLY A 120 8.49 1.08 -17.42
N ALA A 121 7.65 0.49 -16.56
CA ALA A 121 8.02 0.20 -15.19
C ALA A 121 8.96 -1.02 -15.12
N GLU A 122 8.68 -2.07 -15.89
CA GLU A 122 9.56 -3.24 -15.99
C GLU A 122 10.94 -2.88 -16.53
N GLU A 123 11.01 -2.06 -17.59
CA GLU A 123 12.27 -1.57 -18.16
C GLU A 123 13.12 -0.77 -17.16
N ARG A 124 12.48 -0.06 -16.21
CA ARG A 124 13.14 0.68 -15.13
C ARG A 124 13.32 -0.11 -13.85
N GLY A 125 13.08 -1.43 -13.88
CA GLY A 125 13.40 -2.34 -12.80
C GLY A 125 12.36 -2.41 -11.69
N GLN A 126 11.06 -2.51 -12.02
CA GLN A 126 9.97 -2.60 -11.05
C GLN A 126 10.21 -3.66 -9.97
N ALA A 127 10.51 -4.90 -10.38
CA ALA A 127 10.77 -5.99 -9.44
C ALA A 127 12.03 -5.73 -8.60
N ALA A 128 13.08 -5.17 -9.21
CA ALA A 128 14.32 -4.84 -8.52
C ALA A 128 14.12 -3.75 -7.44
N ALA A 129 13.32 -2.71 -7.74
CA ALA A 129 13.02 -1.65 -6.79
C ALA A 129 12.25 -2.18 -5.55
N ILE A 130 11.26 -3.06 -5.78
CA ILE A 130 10.52 -3.72 -4.70
C ILE A 130 11.45 -4.63 -3.88
N ALA A 131 12.24 -5.48 -4.53
CA ALA A 131 13.15 -6.41 -3.86
C ALA A 131 14.20 -5.67 -3.02
N LEU A 132 14.72 -4.56 -3.54
CA LEU A 132 15.65 -3.71 -2.80
C LEU A 132 15.02 -3.14 -1.54
N ASN A 133 13.78 -2.64 -1.64
CA ASN A 133 13.07 -2.15 -0.46
C ASN A 133 12.90 -3.23 0.60
N LEU A 134 12.50 -4.46 0.21
CA LEU A 134 12.36 -5.58 1.14
C LEU A 134 13.67 -5.86 1.89
N ALA A 135 14.79 -5.94 1.15
CA ALA A 135 16.11 -6.21 1.74
C ALA A 135 16.55 -5.09 2.69
N GLU A 136 16.35 -3.83 2.30
CA GLU A 136 16.78 -2.68 3.09
C GLU A 136 15.90 -2.44 4.32
N MET A 137 14.58 -2.65 4.22
CA MET A 137 13.65 -2.50 5.35
C MET A 137 14.01 -3.45 6.49
N ILE A 138 14.40 -4.69 6.20
CA ILE A 138 14.84 -5.66 7.23
C ILE A 138 16.06 -5.16 8.00
N ALA A 139 16.92 -4.37 7.37
CA ALA A 139 18.16 -3.87 7.96
C ALA A 139 18.01 -2.55 8.71
N LEU A 140 16.91 -1.82 8.53
CA LEU A 140 16.67 -0.52 9.17
C LEU A 140 16.57 -0.64 10.69
N LYS A 141 17.18 0.31 11.39
CA LYS A 141 17.26 0.35 12.86
C LYS A 141 16.37 1.45 13.47
N THR A 142 15.29 1.82 12.78
CA THR A 142 14.32 2.78 13.29
C THR A 142 12.95 2.11 13.41
N PRO A 143 12.12 2.47 14.40
CA PRO A 143 10.80 1.87 14.54
C PRO A 143 9.92 2.09 13.30
N MET A 144 9.25 1.03 12.86
CA MET A 144 8.42 1.04 11.66
C MET A 144 7.07 0.39 11.93
N ILE A 145 6.00 1.05 11.50
CA ILE A 145 4.64 0.50 11.52
C ILE A 145 4.06 0.61 10.11
N SER A 146 3.50 -0.48 9.61
CA SER A 146 2.72 -0.50 8.36
C SER A 146 1.24 -0.63 8.65
N VAL A 147 0.43 0.20 8.01
CA VAL A 147 -1.03 0.19 8.14
C VAL A 147 -1.66 -0.12 6.79
N VAL A 148 -2.31 -1.26 6.66
CA VAL A 148 -3.11 -1.60 5.47
C VAL A 148 -4.45 -0.88 5.60
N LEU A 149 -4.60 0.21 4.83
CA LEU A 149 -5.76 1.09 4.89
C LEU A 149 -6.93 0.56 4.06
N GLY A 150 -6.67 0.02 2.90
CA GLY A 150 -7.68 -0.51 1.97
C GLY A 150 -7.23 -1.78 1.29
N GLU A 151 -6.69 -1.69 0.09
CA GLU A 151 -6.13 -2.85 -0.60
C GLU A 151 -4.62 -2.92 -0.37
N GLY A 152 -4.15 -4.05 0.16
CA GLY A 152 -2.74 -4.40 0.22
C GLY A 152 -2.42 -5.45 -0.84
N GLY A 153 -2.16 -5.01 -2.08
CA GLY A 153 -2.00 -5.91 -3.23
C GLY A 153 -0.54 -6.26 -3.53
N SER A 154 -0.23 -7.56 -3.52
CA SER A 154 0.97 -8.17 -4.10
C SER A 154 2.30 -7.51 -3.66
N GLY A 155 3.32 -7.58 -4.53
CA GLY A 155 4.61 -6.91 -4.34
C GLY A 155 4.49 -5.38 -4.17
N GLY A 156 3.43 -4.79 -4.70
CA GLY A 156 3.14 -3.37 -4.53
C GLY A 156 2.98 -2.97 -3.07
N ALA A 157 2.24 -3.75 -2.31
CA ALA A 157 2.08 -3.57 -0.88
C ALA A 157 3.33 -3.97 -0.10
N LEU A 158 3.94 -5.11 -0.45
CA LEU A 158 5.16 -5.61 0.21
C LEU A 158 6.31 -4.62 0.15
N GLY A 159 6.48 -3.88 -0.96
CA GLY A 159 7.57 -2.92 -1.14
C GLY A 159 7.66 -1.80 -0.10
N ILE A 160 6.61 -1.66 0.75
CA ILE A 160 6.59 -0.80 1.94
C ILE A 160 5.88 -1.48 3.13
N GLY A 161 5.76 -2.81 3.11
CA GLY A 161 4.99 -3.59 4.08
C GLY A 161 5.80 -4.34 5.13
N VAL A 162 7.13 -4.36 5.01
CA VAL A 162 8.02 -5.01 5.97
C VAL A 162 8.33 -4.05 7.11
N SER A 163 7.77 -4.29 8.29
CA SER A 163 7.88 -3.39 9.45
C SER A 163 7.83 -4.19 10.75
N ASP A 164 8.14 -3.54 11.88
CA ASP A 164 8.10 -4.16 13.20
C ASP A 164 6.68 -4.60 13.57
N GLU A 165 5.70 -3.79 13.16
CA GLU A 165 4.27 -4.11 13.32
C GLU A 165 3.50 -3.85 12.04
N VAL A 166 2.57 -4.75 11.70
CA VAL A 166 1.64 -4.59 10.59
C VAL A 166 0.23 -4.51 11.15
N TRP A 167 -0.38 -3.35 11.01
CA TRP A 167 -1.77 -3.11 11.37
C TRP A 167 -2.65 -3.16 10.13
N MET A 168 -3.88 -3.53 10.31
CA MET A 168 -4.84 -3.63 9.22
C MET A 168 -6.21 -3.12 9.64
N PHE A 169 -6.81 -2.25 8.83
CA PHE A 169 -8.19 -1.82 9.07
C PHE A 169 -9.12 -3.02 8.91
N GLU A 170 -10.19 -3.06 9.70
CA GLU A 170 -11.18 -4.16 9.73
C GLU A 170 -11.71 -4.52 8.33
N ASN A 171 -11.95 -3.52 7.49
CA ASN A 171 -12.46 -3.70 6.14
C ASN A 171 -11.38 -3.52 5.06
N ALA A 172 -10.12 -3.72 5.40
CA ALA A 172 -9.03 -3.80 4.44
C ALA A 172 -8.83 -5.24 3.95
N THR A 173 -8.09 -5.39 2.87
CA THR A 173 -7.68 -6.70 2.32
C THR A 173 -6.17 -6.73 2.09
N TYR A 174 -5.53 -7.88 2.34
CA TYR A 174 -4.11 -8.06 2.07
C TYR A 174 -3.89 -9.41 1.39
N SER A 175 -3.36 -9.40 0.17
CA SER A 175 -3.27 -10.61 -0.64
C SER A 175 -2.22 -10.50 -1.75
N ILE A 176 -1.76 -11.67 -2.22
CA ILE A 176 -0.76 -11.76 -3.30
C ILE A 176 -1.30 -11.30 -4.66
N LEU A 177 -2.61 -11.43 -4.91
CA LEU A 177 -3.28 -11.01 -6.15
C LEU A 177 -4.76 -10.72 -5.88
N SER A 178 -5.45 -10.13 -6.87
CA SER A 178 -6.89 -9.87 -6.73
C SER A 178 -7.71 -11.17 -6.72
N PRO A 179 -8.90 -11.19 -6.09
CA PRO A 179 -9.81 -12.33 -6.17
C PRO A 179 -10.16 -12.74 -7.59
N GLU A 180 -10.31 -11.79 -8.50
CA GLU A 180 -10.55 -12.02 -9.92
C GLU A 180 -9.35 -12.73 -10.59
N GLY A 181 -8.13 -12.29 -10.27
CA GLY A 181 -6.89 -12.90 -10.76
C GLY A 181 -6.73 -14.32 -10.21
N PHE A 182 -6.98 -14.53 -8.93
CA PHE A 182 -6.96 -15.86 -8.31
C PHE A 182 -7.96 -16.81 -8.98
N ALA A 183 -9.21 -16.37 -9.15
CA ALA A 183 -10.26 -17.15 -9.80
C ALA A 183 -9.89 -17.52 -11.26
N SER A 184 -9.34 -16.54 -12.01
CA SER A 184 -8.90 -16.79 -13.40
C SER A 184 -7.78 -17.81 -13.48
N ILE A 185 -6.82 -17.77 -12.58
CA ILE A 185 -5.65 -18.67 -12.59
C ILE A 185 -6.03 -20.07 -12.10
N LEU A 186 -6.68 -20.19 -10.95
CA LEU A 186 -6.92 -21.47 -10.30
C LEU A 186 -8.22 -22.14 -10.74
N TYR A 187 -9.31 -21.36 -10.90
CA TYR A 187 -10.61 -21.90 -11.29
C TYR A 187 -10.88 -21.81 -12.78
N LYS A 188 -10.01 -21.09 -13.54
CA LYS A 188 -10.20 -20.81 -14.97
C LYS A 188 -11.49 -20.04 -15.28
N ASP A 189 -12.05 -19.36 -14.26
CA ASP A 189 -13.30 -18.61 -14.36
C ASP A 189 -13.27 -17.39 -13.42
N ALA A 190 -13.09 -16.18 -13.98
CA ALA A 190 -13.06 -14.93 -13.23
C ALA A 190 -14.39 -14.60 -12.53
N SER A 191 -15.52 -15.19 -12.97
CA SER A 191 -16.83 -14.97 -12.34
C SER A 191 -16.91 -15.54 -10.93
N LEU A 192 -16.02 -16.46 -10.58
CA LEU A 192 -15.90 -17.08 -9.26
C LEU A 192 -15.09 -16.23 -8.25
N ALA A 193 -14.82 -14.96 -8.55
CA ALA A 193 -14.06 -14.05 -7.68
C ALA A 193 -14.59 -13.98 -6.25
N ARG A 194 -15.90 -14.06 -6.02
CA ARG A 194 -16.49 -14.07 -4.67
C ARG A 194 -16.05 -15.28 -3.85
N GLN A 195 -16.08 -16.48 -4.47
CA GLN A 195 -15.60 -17.71 -3.85
C GLN A 195 -14.10 -17.64 -3.62
N ALA A 196 -13.35 -17.18 -4.62
CA ALA A 196 -11.91 -16.98 -4.53
C ALA A 196 -11.53 -16.09 -3.35
N ALA A 197 -12.23 -14.96 -3.13
CA ALA A 197 -11.97 -14.07 -2.00
C ALA A 197 -12.07 -14.78 -0.64
N ALA A 198 -13.05 -15.66 -0.47
CA ALA A 198 -13.22 -16.44 0.76
C ALA A 198 -12.10 -17.48 0.95
N ASP A 199 -11.68 -18.12 -0.14
CA ASP A 199 -10.65 -19.16 -0.10
C ASP A 199 -9.24 -18.57 0.11
N MET A 200 -9.02 -17.34 -0.31
CA MET A 200 -7.74 -16.62 -0.19
C MET A 200 -7.41 -16.18 1.25
N LYS A 201 -8.37 -16.15 2.16
CA LYS A 201 -8.12 -15.74 3.55
C LYS A 201 -7.45 -14.36 3.66
N LEU A 202 -8.03 -13.34 3.02
CA LEU A 202 -7.41 -12.03 2.80
C LEU A 202 -7.90 -10.92 3.74
N THR A 203 -8.80 -11.22 4.68
CA THR A 203 -9.34 -10.23 5.60
C THR A 203 -8.46 -10.05 6.84
N ALA A 204 -8.62 -8.93 7.56
CA ALA A 204 -7.91 -8.70 8.81
C ALA A 204 -8.13 -9.82 9.83
N ALA A 205 -9.36 -10.35 9.92
CA ALA A 205 -9.69 -11.45 10.82
C ALA A 205 -8.99 -12.77 10.43
N ASP A 206 -8.83 -13.04 9.14
CA ASP A 206 -8.12 -14.24 8.64
C ASP A 206 -6.62 -14.18 8.91
N LEU A 207 -6.02 -12.98 8.86
CA LEU A 207 -4.57 -12.78 8.97
C LEU A 207 -4.08 -12.57 10.41
N HIS A 208 -5.00 -12.26 11.33
CA HIS A 208 -4.70 -12.14 12.76
C HIS A 208 -4.79 -13.48 13.52
N ALA A 209 -5.25 -14.54 12.86
CA ALA A 209 -5.51 -15.86 13.46
C ALA A 209 -4.23 -16.66 13.74
#